data_a6000d24dac904f6ace4f0621220a79a
#
_entry.id   a6000d24dac904f6ace4f0621220a79a
#
_cell.length_a   1.000
_cell.length_b   1.000
_cell.length_c   1.000
_cell.angle_alpha   90.00
_cell.angle_beta   90.00
_cell.angle_gamma   90.00
#
_symmetry.space_group_name_H-M   'P 1'
#
loop_
_entity.id
_entity.type
_entity.pdbx_description
1 polymer ?
#
loop_
_entity_poly.entity_id
_entity_poly.type
_entity_poly.pdbx_seq_one_letter_code
_entity_poly.pdbx_strand_id
1 'polypeptide(L)'
;MTGDRVRRHCAEIDRCNQRGGRMLSIVDLIEAGTMGPGLAAYALAAIGGGASFMVGALPGGAGKTTVMGALLNFVAPDVELTPADDGAAIEHGLRNPTPRRCFICHEIGSGPYYAYLWGGTLRAYFELSGAGHIMATNLHADTCEQARNQVCTDNGVPESSFRQMNLLFFLSVTRGGSGTRRRISTVWESDGRSPHRLLLSGHDFPDDTRSTLVSPEDVASARAVIDRITADGARTTEQVRVAVLERTNGS
;
A
#
# COMPACT_ATOMS: atom_id res chain seq x y z
N MET A 1 -21.61 -3.57 -9.41
CA MET A 1 -20.33 -4.19 -9.86
C MET A 1 -20.45 -5.69 -9.72
N THR A 2 -20.04 -6.43 -10.74
CA THR A 2 -20.22 -7.89 -10.77
C THR A 2 -19.23 -8.56 -9.81
N GLY A 3 -19.65 -9.63 -9.14
CA GLY A 3 -18.84 -10.44 -8.23
C GLY A 3 -17.51 -10.94 -8.84
N ASP A 4 -17.42 -11.03 -10.18
CA ASP A 4 -16.20 -11.35 -10.91
C ASP A 4 -15.07 -10.33 -10.70
N ARG A 5 -15.40 -9.05 -10.60
CA ARG A 5 -14.37 -8.00 -10.41
C ARG A 5 -13.81 -8.04 -9.00
N VAL A 6 -14.66 -8.29 -8.00
CA VAL A 6 -14.23 -8.51 -6.61
C VAL A 6 -13.32 -9.73 -6.54
N ARG A 7 -13.74 -10.86 -7.13
CA ARG A 7 -12.94 -12.10 -7.13
C ARG A 7 -11.57 -11.91 -7.78
N ARG A 8 -11.50 -11.26 -8.94
CA ARG A 8 -10.20 -10.96 -9.60
C ARG A 8 -9.31 -10.08 -8.73
N HIS A 9 -9.86 -9.01 -8.16
CA HIS A 9 -9.12 -8.12 -7.28
C HIS A 9 -8.54 -8.88 -6.07
N CYS A 10 -9.34 -9.68 -5.38
CA CYS A 10 -8.91 -10.46 -4.23
C CYS A 10 -7.92 -11.57 -4.62
N ALA A 11 -8.07 -12.18 -5.79
CA ALA A 11 -7.12 -13.18 -6.28
C ALA A 11 -5.70 -12.59 -6.47
N GLU A 12 -5.58 -11.33 -6.94
CA GLU A 12 -4.28 -10.66 -7.02
C GLU A 12 -3.69 -10.36 -5.64
N ILE A 13 -4.52 -10.00 -4.66
CA ILE A 13 -4.08 -9.84 -3.27
C ILE A 13 -3.58 -11.17 -2.69
N ASP A 14 -4.30 -12.27 -2.93
CA ASP A 14 -3.92 -13.59 -2.44
C ASP A 14 -2.62 -14.10 -3.08
N ARG A 15 -2.33 -13.76 -4.34
CA ARG A 15 -1.03 -14.03 -4.99
C ARG A 15 0.15 -13.38 -4.28
N CYS A 16 -0.08 -12.26 -3.60
CA CYS A 16 0.95 -11.65 -2.77
C CYS A 16 1.32 -12.52 -1.57
N ASN A 17 0.47 -13.43 -1.13
CA ASN A 17 0.69 -14.29 0.04
C ASN A 17 1.50 -15.55 -0.30
N GLN A 18 2.80 -15.41 -0.49
CA GLN A 18 3.69 -16.54 -0.81
C GLN A 18 3.94 -17.51 0.36
N ARG A 19 3.49 -17.17 1.57
CA ARG A 19 3.72 -18.00 2.78
C ARG A 19 2.58 -18.95 3.11
N GLY A 20 1.48 -18.87 2.35
CA GLY A 20 0.27 -19.65 2.59
C GLY A 20 -0.58 -19.12 3.77
N GLY A 21 -1.72 -19.75 3.98
CA GLY A 21 -2.72 -19.32 4.93
C GLY A 21 -3.62 -18.18 4.36
N ARG A 22 -4.54 -17.69 5.17
CA ARG A 22 -5.43 -16.58 4.80
C ARG A 22 -4.67 -15.26 4.78
N MET A 23 -4.83 -14.45 3.75
CA MET A 23 -4.40 -13.06 3.78
C MET A 23 -5.18 -12.31 4.87
N LEU A 24 -4.48 -11.59 5.74
CA LEU A 24 -5.11 -10.83 6.81
C LEU A 24 -5.81 -9.60 6.23
N SER A 25 -6.98 -9.30 6.77
CA SER A 25 -7.74 -8.11 6.43
C SER A 25 -7.28 -6.89 7.22
N ILE A 26 -7.78 -5.71 6.87
CA ILE A 26 -7.53 -4.48 7.64
C ILE A 26 -8.08 -4.60 9.07
N VAL A 27 -9.17 -5.33 9.28
CA VAL A 27 -9.75 -5.57 10.61
C VAL A 27 -8.79 -6.40 11.47
N ASP A 28 -8.19 -7.45 10.90
CA ASP A 28 -7.17 -8.23 11.60
C ASP A 28 -5.97 -7.36 12.02
N LEU A 29 -5.54 -6.42 11.17
CA LEU A 29 -4.42 -5.51 11.47
C LEU A 29 -4.78 -4.50 12.57
N ILE A 30 -6.01 -4.02 12.59
CA ILE A 30 -6.51 -3.12 13.64
C ILE A 30 -6.57 -3.86 14.99
N GLU A 31 -7.17 -5.05 15.03
CA GLU A 31 -7.28 -5.86 16.24
C GLU A 31 -5.91 -6.30 16.79
N ALA A 32 -4.98 -6.63 15.90
CA ALA A 32 -3.60 -6.94 16.29
C ALA A 32 -2.80 -5.72 16.76
N GLY A 33 -3.34 -4.50 16.65
CA GLY A 33 -2.66 -3.26 16.96
C GLY A 33 -1.49 -2.95 16.02
N THR A 34 -1.51 -3.52 14.82
CA THR A 34 -0.51 -3.21 13.77
C THR A 34 -0.76 -1.83 13.19
N MET A 35 -2.03 -1.45 13.05
CA MET A 35 -2.49 -0.17 12.51
C MET A 35 -3.69 0.31 13.33
N GLY A 36 -3.74 1.58 13.70
CA GLY A 36 -4.93 2.17 14.34
C GLY A 36 -6.03 2.46 13.32
N PRO A 37 -7.31 2.56 13.77
CA PRO A 37 -8.43 2.83 12.85
C PRO A 37 -8.36 4.21 12.19
N GLY A 38 -7.76 5.22 12.83
CA GLY A 38 -7.50 6.54 12.22
C GLY A 38 -6.52 6.45 11.05
N LEU A 39 -5.42 5.70 11.22
CA LEU A 39 -4.46 5.48 10.13
C LEU A 39 -5.07 4.63 9.01
N ALA A 40 -5.92 3.65 9.32
CA ALA A 40 -6.64 2.87 8.33
C ALA A 40 -7.60 3.74 7.50
N ALA A 41 -8.29 4.68 8.15
CA ALA A 41 -9.17 5.65 7.48
C ALA A 41 -8.40 6.60 6.56
N TYR A 42 -7.28 7.14 7.04
CA TYR A 42 -6.39 7.95 6.22
C TYR A 42 -5.89 7.17 4.98
N ALA A 43 -5.40 5.95 5.19
CA ALA A 43 -4.92 5.09 4.09
C ALA A 43 -6.04 4.77 3.08
N LEU A 44 -7.27 4.50 3.56
CA LEU A 44 -8.43 4.29 2.70
C LEU A 44 -8.75 5.52 1.85
N ALA A 45 -8.71 6.72 2.43
CA ALA A 45 -8.96 7.95 1.70
C ALA A 45 -7.86 8.22 0.66
N ALA A 46 -6.58 8.13 1.05
CA ALA A 46 -5.46 8.45 0.18
C ALA A 46 -5.28 7.42 -0.97
N ILE A 47 -5.30 6.12 -0.66
CA ILE A 47 -5.14 5.05 -1.67
C ILE A 47 -6.38 4.99 -2.57
N GLY A 48 -7.58 5.18 -2.01
CA GLY A 48 -8.81 5.29 -2.77
C GLY A 48 -8.82 6.49 -3.73
N GLY A 49 -8.15 7.58 -3.35
CA GLY A 49 -7.87 8.74 -4.21
C GLY A 49 -6.77 8.52 -5.24
N GLY A 50 -6.06 7.40 -5.16
CA GLY A 50 -5.06 7.00 -6.15
C GLY A 50 -3.61 7.21 -5.72
N ALA A 51 -3.32 7.32 -4.44
CA ALA A 51 -1.96 7.39 -3.93
C ALA A 51 -1.21 6.06 -4.13
N SER A 52 0.03 6.14 -4.61
CA SER A 52 0.99 5.04 -4.63
C SER A 52 1.56 4.82 -3.22
N PHE A 53 1.86 3.57 -2.86
CA PHE A 53 2.33 3.27 -1.51
C PHE A 53 3.39 2.19 -1.43
N MET A 54 4.20 2.26 -0.38
CA MET A 54 5.32 1.37 -0.11
C MET A 54 5.30 0.94 1.36
N VAL A 55 5.61 -0.33 1.62
CA VAL A 55 5.70 -0.86 2.99
C VAL A 55 7.12 -1.34 3.26
N GLY A 56 7.78 -0.73 4.22
CA GLY A 56 9.18 -0.99 4.60
C GLY A 56 9.33 -1.70 5.94
N ALA A 57 10.29 -2.61 6.03
CA ALA A 57 10.84 -3.18 7.26
C ALA A 57 12.12 -3.97 6.96
N LEU A 58 13.16 -3.83 7.78
CA LEU A 58 14.39 -4.62 7.65
C LEU A 58 14.21 -6.10 8.02
N PRO A 59 13.53 -6.47 9.13
CA PRO A 59 13.42 -7.87 9.50
C PRO A 59 12.59 -8.68 8.50
N GLY A 60 13.14 -9.82 8.08
CA GLY A 60 12.35 -10.83 7.38
C GLY A 60 11.15 -11.28 8.23
N GLY A 61 9.97 -11.42 7.62
CA GLY A 61 8.76 -11.80 8.36
C GLY A 61 8.11 -10.69 9.20
N ALA A 62 8.50 -9.43 8.98
CA ALA A 62 7.93 -8.26 9.65
C ALA A 62 6.44 -8.03 9.35
N GLY A 63 5.89 -8.64 8.29
CA GLY A 63 4.50 -8.46 7.90
C GLY A 63 4.27 -7.44 6.78
N LYS A 64 5.33 -7.03 6.07
CA LYS A 64 5.23 -6.08 4.93
C LYS A 64 4.14 -6.49 3.93
N THR A 65 4.24 -7.72 3.41
CA THR A 65 3.29 -8.25 2.42
C THR A 65 1.86 -8.33 2.97
N THR A 66 1.71 -8.63 4.26
CA THR A 66 0.39 -8.64 4.92
C THR A 66 -0.23 -7.25 4.97
N VAL A 67 0.57 -6.23 5.34
CA VAL A 67 0.11 -4.83 5.36
C VAL A 67 -0.19 -4.36 3.93
N MET A 68 0.71 -4.61 2.98
CA MET A 68 0.48 -4.26 1.57
C MET A 68 -0.82 -4.89 1.05
N GLY A 69 -1.05 -6.19 1.30
CA GLY A 69 -2.26 -6.88 0.85
C GLY A 69 -3.54 -6.29 1.45
N ALA A 70 -3.53 -5.93 2.74
CA ALA A 70 -4.67 -5.25 3.36
C ALA A 70 -4.94 -3.87 2.73
N LEU A 71 -3.88 -3.10 2.45
CA LEU A 71 -3.97 -1.78 1.82
C LEU A 71 -4.43 -1.84 0.35
N LEU A 72 -4.09 -2.89 -0.39
CA LEU A 72 -4.54 -3.09 -1.78
C LEU A 72 -6.06 -3.14 -1.89
N ASN A 73 -6.79 -3.55 -0.85
CA ASN A 73 -8.25 -3.50 -0.82
C ASN A 73 -8.81 -2.07 -0.91
N PHE A 74 -8.00 -1.07 -0.62
CA PHE A 74 -8.40 0.35 -0.66
C PHE A 74 -8.27 1.00 -2.04
N VAL A 75 -7.63 0.32 -2.99
CA VAL A 75 -7.50 0.80 -4.37
C VAL A 75 -8.87 1.05 -4.98
N ALA A 76 -9.03 2.15 -5.71
CA ALA A 76 -10.30 2.58 -6.29
C ALA A 76 -10.99 1.48 -7.12
N PRO A 77 -12.34 1.50 -7.20
CA PRO A 77 -13.11 0.42 -7.82
C PRO A 77 -12.84 0.19 -9.31
N ASP A 78 -12.49 1.24 -10.03
CA ASP A 78 -12.23 1.26 -11.47
C ASP A 78 -10.78 0.89 -11.82
N VAL A 79 -9.91 0.75 -10.81
CA VAL A 79 -8.50 0.43 -10.98
C VAL A 79 -8.27 -1.08 -10.82
N GLU A 80 -7.65 -1.69 -11.82
CA GLU A 80 -7.28 -3.11 -11.82
C GLU A 80 -5.91 -3.30 -11.15
N LEU A 81 -5.80 -4.34 -10.30
CA LEU A 81 -4.52 -4.77 -9.75
C LEU A 81 -3.77 -5.58 -10.81
N THR A 82 -2.52 -5.24 -11.04
CA THR A 82 -1.66 -5.87 -12.06
C THR A 82 -0.30 -6.19 -11.45
N PRO A 83 0.16 -7.46 -11.45
CA PRO A 83 1.49 -7.76 -10.98
C PRO A 83 2.54 -7.14 -11.91
N ALA A 84 3.58 -6.53 -11.32
CA ALA A 84 4.77 -6.08 -12.01
C ALA A 84 5.83 -7.19 -11.91
N ASP A 85 5.53 -8.36 -12.45
CA ASP A 85 6.34 -9.57 -12.31
C ASP A 85 7.43 -9.70 -13.40
N ASP A 86 7.27 -8.97 -14.50
CA ASP A 86 8.26 -8.87 -15.57
C ASP A 86 8.30 -7.48 -16.21
N GLY A 87 9.32 -7.25 -17.02
CA GLY A 87 9.48 -6.01 -17.78
C GLY A 87 8.37 -5.76 -18.80
N ALA A 88 7.75 -6.83 -19.36
CA ALA A 88 6.73 -6.73 -20.37
C ALA A 88 5.42 -6.13 -19.82
N ALA A 89 5.02 -6.51 -18.60
CA ALA A 89 3.87 -5.94 -17.92
C ALA A 89 4.06 -4.42 -17.68
N ILE A 90 5.26 -4.04 -17.24
CA ILE A 90 5.62 -2.63 -17.01
C ILE A 90 5.62 -1.86 -18.33
N GLU A 91 6.28 -2.36 -19.37
CA GLU A 91 6.29 -1.74 -20.70
C GLU A 91 4.89 -1.61 -21.30
N HIS A 92 4.03 -2.61 -21.08
CA HIS A 92 2.64 -2.53 -21.49
C HIS A 92 1.91 -1.37 -20.79
N GLY A 93 2.10 -1.21 -19.47
CA GLY A 93 1.56 -0.10 -18.70
C GLY A 93 2.03 1.26 -19.21
N LEU A 94 3.33 1.41 -19.46
CA LEU A 94 3.91 2.65 -19.97
C LEU A 94 3.36 3.05 -21.34
N ARG A 95 3.09 2.06 -22.24
CA ARG A 95 2.51 2.30 -23.56
C ARG A 95 0.98 2.51 -23.53
N ASN A 96 0.30 2.03 -22.48
CA ASN A 96 -1.15 2.05 -22.35
C ASN A 96 -1.58 2.67 -21.01
N PRO A 97 -1.59 4.02 -20.92
CA PRO A 97 -1.94 4.72 -19.68
C PRO A 97 -3.41 4.55 -19.27
N THR A 98 -4.26 4.07 -20.17
CA THR A 98 -5.68 3.79 -19.91
C THR A 98 -6.04 2.34 -20.28
N PRO A 99 -6.85 1.64 -19.47
CA PRO A 99 -7.36 2.07 -18.16
C PRO A 99 -6.25 2.20 -17.11
N ARG A 100 -6.47 3.03 -16.11
CA ARG A 100 -5.57 3.16 -14.95
C ARG A 100 -5.46 1.84 -14.21
N ARG A 101 -4.25 1.46 -13.80
CA ARG A 101 -3.96 0.22 -13.07
C ARG A 101 -3.14 0.51 -11.81
N CYS A 102 -3.20 -0.42 -10.85
CA CYS A 102 -2.27 -0.45 -9.72
C CYS A 102 -1.27 -1.59 -9.96
N PHE A 103 -0.02 -1.22 -10.21
CA PHE A 103 1.07 -2.18 -10.44
C PHE A 103 1.69 -2.60 -9.11
N ILE A 104 1.73 -3.92 -8.87
CA ILE A 104 2.21 -4.52 -7.63
C ILE A 104 3.61 -5.10 -7.85
N CYS A 105 4.62 -4.51 -7.21
CA CYS A 105 5.95 -5.09 -7.06
C CYS A 105 6.03 -5.76 -5.67
N HIS A 106 6.31 -7.06 -5.63
CA HIS A 106 6.35 -7.80 -4.36
C HIS A 106 7.43 -7.29 -3.41
N GLU A 107 8.61 -7.01 -3.96
CA GLU A 107 9.74 -6.50 -3.19
C GLU A 107 10.69 -5.72 -4.10
N ILE A 108 11.14 -4.55 -3.66
CA ILE A 108 12.31 -3.92 -4.25
C ILE A 108 13.53 -4.68 -3.72
N GLY A 109 14.16 -5.47 -4.60
CA GLY A 109 15.27 -6.32 -4.26
C GLY A 109 15.82 -7.07 -5.46
N SER A 110 17.08 -7.50 -5.37
CA SER A 110 17.73 -8.34 -6.38
C SER A 110 17.42 -9.82 -6.13
N GLY A 111 17.36 -10.61 -7.20
CA GLY A 111 17.23 -12.06 -7.15
C GLY A 111 16.08 -12.60 -8.01
N PRO A 112 16.06 -13.93 -8.26
CA PRO A 112 15.10 -14.59 -9.14
C PRO A 112 13.79 -14.92 -8.41
N TYR A 113 13.26 -13.97 -7.65
CA TYR A 113 12.01 -14.14 -6.94
C TYR A 113 10.87 -13.48 -7.73
N TYR A 114 9.66 -14.03 -7.57
CA TYR A 114 8.46 -13.52 -8.25
C TYR A 114 8.21 -12.05 -7.92
N ALA A 115 8.05 -11.24 -8.97
CA ALA A 115 7.79 -9.80 -8.88
C ALA A 115 8.77 -9.00 -7.99
N TYR A 116 10.06 -9.43 -7.96
CA TYR A 116 11.16 -8.65 -7.42
C TYR A 116 11.73 -7.77 -8.51
N LEU A 117 11.90 -6.49 -8.23
CA LEU A 117 12.40 -5.52 -9.19
C LEU A 117 13.69 -4.88 -8.71
N TRP A 118 14.67 -4.78 -9.63
CA TRP A 118 15.97 -4.15 -9.38
C TRP A 118 16.53 -3.51 -10.66
N GLY A 119 17.39 -2.51 -10.51
CA GLY A 119 18.11 -1.88 -11.62
C GLY A 119 17.18 -1.26 -12.68
N GLY A 120 17.37 -1.64 -13.95
CA GLY A 120 16.61 -1.08 -15.08
C GLY A 120 15.12 -1.29 -15.00
N THR A 121 14.68 -2.47 -14.60
CA THR A 121 13.26 -2.80 -14.46
C THR A 121 12.61 -2.01 -13.33
N LEU A 122 13.33 -1.78 -12.23
CA LEU A 122 12.83 -0.93 -11.15
C LEU A 122 12.69 0.53 -11.61
N ARG A 123 13.64 1.05 -12.38
CA ARG A 123 13.52 2.41 -12.95
C ARG A 123 12.27 2.54 -13.82
N ALA A 124 12.05 1.59 -14.74
CA ALA A 124 10.85 1.56 -15.57
C ALA A 124 9.55 1.45 -14.74
N TYR A 125 9.57 0.68 -13.64
CA TYR A 125 8.42 0.60 -12.72
C TYR A 125 8.07 1.97 -12.12
N PHE A 126 9.06 2.77 -11.71
CA PHE A 126 8.81 4.10 -11.18
C PHE A 126 8.32 5.12 -12.22
N GLU A 127 8.52 4.86 -13.52
CA GLU A 127 7.98 5.68 -14.62
C GLU A 127 6.47 5.49 -14.80
N LEU A 128 5.88 4.39 -14.30
CA LEU A 128 4.44 4.11 -14.36
C LEU A 128 3.59 5.22 -13.73
N SER A 129 4.09 5.90 -12.70
CA SER A 129 3.41 7.05 -12.11
C SER A 129 3.23 8.21 -13.09
N GLY A 130 4.24 8.46 -13.93
CA GLY A 130 4.17 9.46 -15.01
C GLY A 130 3.12 9.11 -16.08
N ALA A 131 2.82 7.83 -16.27
CA ALA A 131 1.73 7.34 -17.11
C ALA A 131 0.36 7.34 -16.37
N GLY A 132 0.29 7.81 -15.13
CA GLY A 132 -0.95 7.93 -14.36
C GLY A 132 -1.36 6.66 -13.61
N HIS A 133 -0.51 5.64 -13.56
CA HIS A 133 -0.76 4.41 -12.81
C HIS A 133 -0.40 4.55 -11.33
N ILE A 134 -0.97 3.67 -10.50
CA ILE A 134 -0.67 3.54 -9.07
C ILE A 134 0.42 2.46 -8.92
N MET A 135 1.30 2.65 -7.95
CA MET A 135 2.34 1.69 -7.59
C MET A 135 2.14 1.21 -6.16
N ALA A 136 2.30 -0.10 -5.94
CA ALA A 136 2.29 -0.71 -4.61
C ALA A 136 3.49 -1.64 -4.47
N THR A 137 4.31 -1.49 -3.42
CA THR A 137 5.51 -2.30 -3.25
C THR A 137 5.94 -2.48 -1.80
N ASN A 138 6.83 -3.45 -1.57
CA ASN A 138 7.57 -3.63 -0.33
C ASN A 138 9.06 -3.40 -0.53
N LEU A 139 9.78 -3.12 0.57
CA LEU A 139 11.24 -3.07 0.54
C LEU A 139 11.85 -3.38 1.92
N HIS A 140 13.16 -3.70 1.92
CA HIS A 140 13.94 -3.89 3.14
C HIS A 140 14.55 -2.56 3.61
N ALA A 141 13.73 -1.72 4.24
CA ALA A 141 14.15 -0.47 4.86
C ALA A 141 13.26 -0.14 6.07
N ASP A 142 13.82 0.44 7.12
CA ASP A 142 13.11 0.86 8.33
C ASP A 142 12.86 2.37 8.37
N THR A 143 13.49 3.13 7.47
CA THR A 143 13.40 4.59 7.43
C THR A 143 13.21 5.12 6.01
N CYS A 144 12.66 6.33 5.91
CA CYS A 144 12.52 7.04 4.64
C CYS A 144 13.87 7.25 3.94
N GLU A 145 14.93 7.55 4.71
CA GLU A 145 16.28 7.72 4.18
C GLU A 145 16.83 6.42 3.58
N GLN A 146 16.69 5.28 4.28
CA GLN A 146 17.09 3.98 3.75
C GLN A 146 16.32 3.61 2.50
N ALA A 147 15.00 3.85 2.46
CA ALA A 147 14.17 3.61 1.28
C ALA A 147 14.63 4.46 0.10
N ARG A 148 14.86 5.76 0.33
CA ARG A 148 15.39 6.67 -0.68
C ARG A 148 16.76 6.22 -1.20
N ASN A 149 17.68 5.83 -0.31
CA ASN A 149 19.00 5.35 -0.72
C ASN A 149 18.89 4.09 -1.58
N GLN A 150 18.11 3.10 -1.16
CA GLN A 150 17.90 1.87 -1.93
C GLN A 150 17.27 2.16 -3.31
N VAL A 151 16.29 3.04 -3.38
CA VAL A 151 15.58 3.35 -4.64
C VAL A 151 16.41 4.30 -5.52
N CYS A 152 16.87 5.42 -4.98
CA CYS A 152 17.50 6.45 -5.79
C CYS A 152 19.01 6.22 -5.98
N THR A 153 19.74 5.89 -4.90
CA THR A 153 21.19 5.75 -4.97
C THR A 153 21.59 4.41 -5.58
N ASP A 154 21.04 3.30 -5.06
CA ASP A 154 21.47 1.96 -5.48
C ASP A 154 20.88 1.56 -6.84
N ASN A 155 19.67 2.03 -7.17
CA ASN A 155 18.97 1.66 -8.40
C ASN A 155 18.89 2.78 -9.44
N GLY A 156 19.28 4.01 -9.10
CA GLY A 156 19.30 5.14 -10.02
C GLY A 156 17.91 5.65 -10.42
N VAL A 157 16.89 5.44 -9.59
CA VAL A 157 15.55 6.05 -9.78
C VAL A 157 15.66 7.54 -9.50
N PRO A 158 15.17 8.43 -10.39
CA PRO A 158 15.17 9.87 -10.14
C PRO A 158 14.39 10.22 -8.87
N GLU A 159 14.87 11.18 -8.10
CA GLU A 159 14.20 11.71 -6.90
C GLU A 159 12.76 12.15 -7.19
N SER A 160 12.53 12.76 -8.35
CA SER A 160 11.18 13.17 -8.78
C SER A 160 10.23 11.98 -8.94
N SER A 161 10.73 10.84 -9.41
CA SER A 161 9.95 9.61 -9.53
C SER A 161 9.74 8.94 -8.18
N PHE A 162 10.75 8.96 -7.28
CA PHE A 162 10.59 8.46 -5.91
C PHE A 162 9.51 9.23 -5.13
N ARG A 163 9.40 10.56 -5.32
CA ARG A 163 8.34 11.37 -4.69
C ARG A 163 6.93 10.96 -5.10
N GLN A 164 6.75 10.33 -6.27
CA GLN A 164 5.48 9.79 -6.73
C GLN A 164 5.03 8.53 -5.97
N MET A 165 5.90 7.94 -5.16
CA MET A 165 5.53 6.96 -4.15
C MET A 165 4.97 7.71 -2.95
N ASN A 166 3.70 8.10 -3.03
CA ASN A 166 3.07 9.09 -2.15
C ASN A 166 3.13 8.74 -0.66
N LEU A 167 3.03 7.44 -0.32
CA LEU A 167 2.95 6.95 1.06
C LEU A 167 4.03 5.92 1.33
N LEU A 168 4.81 6.14 2.40
CA LEU A 168 5.78 5.18 2.90
C LEU A 168 5.37 4.77 4.32
N PHE A 169 5.04 3.49 4.50
CA PHE A 169 4.70 2.90 5.81
C PHE A 169 5.88 2.08 6.31
N PHE A 170 6.42 2.38 7.48
CA PHE A 170 7.50 1.59 8.07
C PHE A 170 7.01 0.82 9.29
N LEU A 171 7.28 -0.51 9.32
CA LEU A 171 6.91 -1.38 10.42
C LEU A 171 8.06 -1.55 11.41
N SER A 172 7.74 -1.50 12.68
CA SER A 172 8.59 -1.99 13.75
C SER A 172 8.14 -3.37 14.22
N VAL A 173 9.11 -4.21 14.59
CA VAL A 173 8.88 -5.55 15.13
C VAL A 173 9.54 -5.64 16.50
N THR A 174 8.73 -5.79 17.55
CA THR A 174 9.21 -5.98 18.90
C THR A 174 8.95 -7.43 19.32
N ARG A 175 10.00 -8.11 19.78
CA ARG A 175 9.92 -9.47 20.32
C ARG A 175 10.03 -9.40 21.83
N GLY A 176 9.09 -10.01 22.54
CA GLY A 176 9.07 -10.05 23.99
C GLY A 176 8.46 -11.35 24.51
N GLY A 177 8.42 -11.53 25.83
CA GLY A 177 7.88 -12.74 26.47
C GLY A 177 6.41 -13.05 26.13
N SER A 178 5.63 -12.04 25.69
CA SER A 178 4.23 -12.19 25.25
C SER A 178 4.08 -12.42 23.74
N GLY A 179 5.19 -12.64 23.00
CA GLY A 179 5.16 -12.91 21.56
C GLY A 179 5.77 -11.79 20.72
N THR A 180 5.45 -11.82 19.42
CA THR A 180 5.93 -10.82 18.43
C THR A 180 4.85 -9.81 18.16
N ARG A 181 5.13 -8.55 18.48
CA ARG A 181 4.26 -7.41 18.14
C ARG A 181 4.78 -6.72 16.89
N ARG A 182 3.91 -6.47 15.93
CA ARG A 182 4.18 -5.74 14.70
C ARG A 182 3.35 -4.48 14.68
N ARG A 183 3.95 -3.35 14.31
CA ARG A 183 3.27 -2.06 14.35
C ARG A 183 3.82 -1.15 13.26
N ILE A 184 2.96 -0.41 12.59
CA ILE A 184 3.39 0.73 11.77
C ILE A 184 3.90 1.79 12.73
N SER A 185 5.18 2.12 12.63
CA SER A 185 5.87 3.03 13.54
C SER A 185 5.98 4.45 12.98
N THR A 186 6.14 4.57 11.66
CA THR A 186 6.17 5.87 10.98
C THR A 186 5.45 5.79 9.64
N VAL A 187 4.84 6.91 9.26
CA VAL A 187 4.27 7.11 7.92
C VAL A 187 4.81 8.43 7.38
N TRP A 188 5.28 8.37 6.15
CA TRP A 188 5.76 9.53 5.41
C TRP A 188 4.86 9.76 4.20
N GLU A 189 4.65 11.03 3.87
CA GLU A 189 3.77 11.48 2.79
C GLU A 189 4.49 12.41 1.83
N SER A 190 4.21 12.28 0.54
CA SER A 190 4.59 13.23 -0.52
C SER A 190 3.40 13.49 -1.44
N ASP A 191 3.24 14.75 -1.85
CA ASP A 191 2.27 15.16 -2.88
C ASP A 191 2.74 14.82 -4.32
N GLY A 192 3.86 14.10 -4.45
CA GLY A 192 4.51 13.79 -5.71
C GLY A 192 5.43 14.90 -6.24
N ARG A 193 5.44 16.08 -5.62
CA ARG A 193 6.25 17.25 -6.00
C ARG A 193 7.29 17.58 -4.95
N SER A 194 6.85 17.66 -3.71
CA SER A 194 7.67 17.97 -2.54
C SER A 194 8.35 16.70 -1.99
N PRO A 195 9.50 16.81 -1.31
CA PRO A 195 10.08 15.69 -0.58
C PRO A 195 9.09 15.10 0.44
N HIS A 196 9.25 13.81 0.73
CA HIS A 196 8.47 13.16 1.77
C HIS A 196 8.63 13.89 3.11
N ARG A 197 7.53 14.10 3.79
CA ARG A 197 7.46 14.63 5.15
C ARG A 197 6.92 13.58 6.11
N LEU A 198 7.39 13.58 7.33
CA LEU A 198 6.85 12.71 8.38
C LEU A 198 5.41 13.13 8.68
N LEU A 199 4.46 12.22 8.48
CA LEU A 199 3.06 12.42 8.75
C LEU A 199 2.67 11.85 10.13
N LEU A 200 3.22 10.68 10.46
CA LEU A 200 2.95 9.95 11.69
C LEU A 200 4.24 9.41 12.28
N SER A 201 4.43 9.62 13.58
CA SER A 201 5.43 8.93 14.41
C SER A 201 4.73 8.33 15.63
N GLY A 202 4.71 6.98 15.70
CA GLY A 202 3.95 6.23 16.69
C GLY A 202 2.78 5.48 16.05
N HIS A 203 1.78 5.07 16.85
CA HIS A 203 0.71 4.20 16.36
C HIS A 203 -0.66 4.86 16.28
N ASP A 204 -0.82 6.00 16.89
CA ASP A 204 -2.06 6.78 16.87
C ASP A 204 -1.97 7.85 15.79
N PHE A 205 -3.00 7.96 14.98
CA PHE A 205 -3.12 9.00 13.96
C PHE A 205 -3.85 10.17 14.60
N PRO A 206 -3.17 11.29 14.90
CA PRO A 206 -3.79 12.44 15.53
C PRO A 206 -4.88 13.06 14.66
N ASP A 207 -5.98 13.51 15.27
CA ASP A 207 -7.10 14.12 14.55
C ASP A 207 -6.74 15.44 13.87
N ASP A 208 -5.67 16.10 14.32
CA ASP A 208 -5.13 17.34 13.75
C ASP A 208 -4.07 17.11 12.67
N THR A 209 -3.84 15.85 12.27
CA THR A 209 -2.86 15.51 11.23
C THR A 209 -3.25 16.16 9.90
N ARG A 210 -2.37 17.02 9.39
CA ARG A 210 -2.57 17.68 8.09
C ARG A 210 -1.95 16.86 6.96
N SER A 211 -2.81 16.32 6.11
CA SER A 211 -2.41 15.67 4.86
C SER A 211 -2.36 16.68 3.71
N THR A 212 -1.51 16.41 2.72
CA THR A 212 -1.50 17.10 1.42
C THR A 212 -2.23 16.30 0.34
N LEU A 213 -2.61 15.06 0.64
CA LEU A 213 -3.26 14.13 -0.31
C LEU A 213 -4.78 14.07 -0.14
N VAL A 214 -5.26 14.27 1.08
CA VAL A 214 -6.69 14.10 1.43
C VAL A 214 -7.16 15.20 2.37
N SER A 215 -8.43 15.55 2.25
CA SER A 215 -9.08 16.50 3.17
C SER A 215 -9.49 15.82 4.48
N PRO A 216 -9.70 16.57 5.57
CA PRO A 216 -10.26 16.05 6.82
C PRO A 216 -11.63 15.37 6.61
N GLU A 217 -12.45 15.90 5.70
CA GLU A 217 -13.77 15.36 5.36
C GLU A 217 -13.65 13.99 4.69
N ASP A 218 -12.67 13.78 3.80
CA ASP A 218 -12.40 12.49 3.18
C ASP A 218 -11.97 11.45 4.21
N VAL A 219 -11.12 11.86 5.16
CA VAL A 219 -10.69 10.99 6.26
C VAL A 219 -11.87 10.64 7.17
N ALA A 220 -12.71 11.60 7.53
CA ALA A 220 -13.89 11.35 8.35
C ALA A 220 -14.89 10.39 7.65
N SER A 221 -15.12 10.58 6.36
CA SER A 221 -15.93 9.69 5.54
C SER A 221 -15.34 8.26 5.48
N ALA A 222 -14.02 8.16 5.30
CA ALA A 222 -13.31 6.88 5.31
C ALA A 222 -13.36 6.23 6.70
N ARG A 223 -13.30 7.01 7.78
CA ARG A 223 -13.39 6.52 9.15
C ARG A 223 -14.72 5.82 9.41
N ALA A 224 -15.83 6.39 8.98
CA ALA A 224 -17.15 5.74 9.10
C ALA A 224 -17.20 4.38 8.39
N VAL A 225 -16.50 4.23 7.26
CA VAL A 225 -16.37 2.94 6.56
C VAL A 225 -15.54 1.94 7.37
N ILE A 226 -14.39 2.36 7.89
CA ILE A 226 -13.51 1.49 8.70
C ILE A 226 -14.24 1.04 9.97
N ASP A 227 -14.95 1.94 10.66
CA ASP A 227 -15.71 1.61 11.87
C ASP A 227 -16.81 0.59 11.56
N ARG A 228 -17.55 0.75 10.43
CA ARG A 228 -18.56 -0.21 9.98
C ARG A 228 -17.95 -1.58 9.66
N ILE A 229 -16.89 -1.62 8.85
CA ILE A 229 -16.19 -2.88 8.48
C ILE A 229 -15.70 -3.61 9.73
N THR A 230 -15.21 -2.87 10.72
CA THR A 230 -14.73 -3.43 11.98
C THR A 230 -15.91 -3.96 12.83
N ALA A 231 -16.99 -3.21 12.94
CA ALA A 231 -18.20 -3.63 13.67
C ALA A 231 -18.84 -4.88 13.05
N ASP A 232 -18.88 -4.98 11.71
CA ASP A 232 -19.38 -6.13 10.97
C ASP A 232 -18.46 -7.35 11.03
N GLY A 233 -17.24 -7.20 11.56
CA GLY A 233 -16.26 -8.27 11.70
C GLY A 233 -15.78 -8.85 10.38
N ALA A 234 -15.59 -8.01 9.35
CA ALA A 234 -15.14 -8.44 8.02
C ALA A 234 -13.73 -9.04 8.07
N ARG A 235 -13.62 -10.36 7.91
CA ARG A 235 -12.36 -11.10 8.08
C ARG A 235 -11.67 -11.49 6.78
N THR A 236 -12.40 -11.48 5.66
CA THR A 236 -11.83 -11.84 4.36
C THR A 236 -11.53 -10.60 3.52
N THR A 237 -10.58 -10.72 2.61
CA THR A 237 -10.28 -9.67 1.63
C THR A 237 -11.52 -9.30 0.81
N GLU A 238 -12.38 -10.29 0.48
CA GLU A 238 -13.61 -10.10 -0.27
C GLU A 238 -14.65 -9.31 0.52
N GLN A 239 -14.88 -9.65 1.81
CA GLN A 239 -15.80 -8.91 2.68
C GLN A 239 -15.39 -7.44 2.81
N VAL A 240 -14.10 -7.19 3.05
CA VAL A 240 -13.57 -5.83 3.12
C VAL A 240 -13.73 -5.12 1.76
N ARG A 241 -13.41 -5.81 0.65
CA ARG A 241 -13.54 -5.20 -0.68
C ARG A 241 -14.96 -4.81 -1.00
N VAL A 242 -15.94 -5.66 -0.71
CA VAL A 242 -17.37 -5.35 -0.91
C VAL A 242 -17.77 -4.10 -0.10
N ALA A 243 -17.41 -4.05 1.18
CA ALA A 243 -17.77 -2.93 2.05
C ALA A 243 -17.10 -1.60 1.63
N VAL A 244 -15.85 -1.65 1.11
CA VAL A 244 -15.18 -0.47 0.53
C VAL A 244 -15.91 0.03 -0.72
N LEU A 245 -16.41 -0.90 -1.56
CA LEU A 245 -17.10 -0.56 -2.80
C LEU A 245 -18.49 0.06 -2.58
N GLU A 246 -19.19 -0.33 -1.52
CA GLU A 246 -20.50 0.23 -1.16
C GLU A 246 -20.42 1.73 -0.84
N ARG A 247 -19.26 2.21 -0.35
CA ARG A 247 -18.99 3.64 -0.16
C ARG A 247 -19.13 4.46 -1.44
N THR A 248 -18.62 3.93 -2.56
CA THR A 248 -18.56 4.65 -3.84
C THR A 248 -19.90 4.72 -4.56
N ASN A 249 -20.88 3.91 -4.16
CA ASN A 249 -22.21 3.89 -4.78
C ASN A 249 -23.24 4.74 -4.02
N GLY A 250 -22.87 5.33 -2.87
CA GLY A 250 -23.76 6.14 -2.00
C GLY A 250 -23.44 7.64 -1.98
N SER A 251 -22.57 8.11 -2.89
CA SER A 251 -22.19 9.52 -3.01
C SER A 251 -22.71 10.13 -4.28
#